data_cab95b301bb16479445f640390d1e147
#
_entry.id   cab95b301bb16479445f640390d1e147
#
_cell.length_a   1.000
_cell.length_b   1.000
_cell.length_c   1.000
_cell.angle_alpha   90.00
_cell.angle_beta   90.00
_cell.angle_gamma   90.00
#
_symmetry.space_group_name_H-M   'P 1'
#
loop_
_entity.id
_entity.type
_entity.pdbx_description
1 polymer ?
#
loop_
_entity_poly.entity_id
_entity_poly.type
_entity_poly.pdbx_seq_one_letter_code
_entity_poly.pdbx_strand_id
1 'polypeptide(L)'
;MKSAIIVFPGSNRDRDMVMALETAVGRAPFQVWHGDTELPEVDLIVIPGGFSYGDYLRAGSMAAHSPIIREVRTHAEKGVHVLGVCNGFQILTEADMLPGVLMRNSNLKFICKDVHLKVEQNKNPFFNKYDLFQVVRVPIAHR
;
A
#
# COMPACT_ATOMS: atom_id res chain seq x y z
N MET A 1 -1.18 -16.72 -9.65
CA MET A 1 -0.44 -15.75 -8.82
C MET A 1 -0.88 -15.93 -7.37
N LYS A 2 0.06 -16.06 -6.44
CA LYS A 2 -0.20 -16.07 -4.99
C LYS A 2 -0.04 -14.63 -4.47
N SER A 3 -0.90 -14.20 -3.56
CA SER A 3 -0.80 -12.86 -2.98
C SER A 3 -0.98 -12.89 -1.47
N ALA A 4 -0.40 -11.91 -0.78
CA ALA A 4 -0.59 -11.67 0.64
C ALA A 4 -1.05 -10.23 0.89
N ILE A 5 -1.88 -10.06 1.90
CA ILE A 5 -2.30 -8.76 2.43
C ILE A 5 -1.73 -8.63 3.83
N ILE A 6 -1.09 -7.51 4.13
CA ILE A 6 -0.60 -7.21 5.46
C ILE A 6 -1.68 -6.44 6.23
N VAL A 7 -2.08 -6.97 7.37
CA VAL A 7 -3.14 -6.39 8.21
C VAL A 7 -2.52 -5.74 9.44
N PHE A 8 -2.83 -4.46 9.66
CA PHE A 8 -2.39 -3.68 10.82
C PHE A 8 -3.57 -3.33 11.72
N PRO A 9 -3.35 -3.06 13.02
CA PRO A 9 -4.36 -2.45 13.86
C PRO A 9 -4.85 -1.15 13.23
N GLY A 10 -6.17 -0.99 13.07
CA GLY A 10 -6.76 0.18 12.41
C GLY A 10 -6.80 0.13 10.88
N SER A 11 -6.30 -0.91 10.24
CA SER A 11 -6.63 -1.21 8.84
C SER A 11 -8.14 -1.42 8.72
N ASN A 12 -8.77 -0.78 7.75
CA ASN A 12 -10.22 -0.91 7.55
C ASN A 12 -10.60 -1.15 6.08
N ARG A 13 -9.60 -1.35 5.20
CA ARG A 13 -9.77 -1.67 3.78
C ARG A 13 -9.13 -3.02 3.39
N ASP A 14 -8.77 -3.80 4.38
CA ASP A 14 -8.27 -5.17 4.21
C ASP A 14 -9.30 -6.05 3.51
N ARG A 15 -10.57 -6.03 3.96
CA ARG A 15 -11.66 -6.78 3.34
C ARG A 15 -11.88 -6.38 1.87
N ASP A 16 -11.91 -5.07 1.58
CA ASP A 16 -12.08 -4.58 0.21
C ASP A 16 -10.92 -5.06 -0.68
N MET A 17 -9.70 -5.08 -0.14
CA MET A 17 -8.52 -5.55 -0.86
C MET A 17 -8.55 -7.08 -1.06
N VAL A 18 -9.02 -7.85 -0.07
CA VAL A 18 -9.24 -9.30 -0.23
C VAL A 18 -10.16 -9.55 -1.41
N MET A 19 -11.32 -8.89 -1.44
CA MET A 19 -12.31 -9.05 -2.51
C MET A 19 -11.75 -8.63 -3.88
N ALA A 20 -11.01 -7.53 -3.94
CA ALA A 20 -10.40 -7.06 -5.18
C ALA A 20 -9.37 -8.05 -5.72
N LEU A 21 -8.49 -8.57 -4.86
CA LEU A 21 -7.49 -9.57 -5.25
C LEU A 21 -8.13 -10.90 -5.64
N GLU A 22 -9.13 -11.36 -4.89
CA GLU A 22 -9.84 -12.59 -5.21
C GLU A 22 -10.54 -12.49 -6.57
N THR A 23 -11.17 -11.35 -6.86
CA THR A 23 -11.80 -11.08 -8.16
C THR A 23 -10.76 -11.04 -9.29
N ALA A 24 -9.62 -10.38 -9.08
CA ALA A 24 -8.62 -10.19 -10.13
C ALA A 24 -7.78 -11.46 -10.38
N VAL A 25 -7.52 -12.25 -9.34
CA VAL A 25 -6.59 -13.39 -9.37
C VAL A 25 -7.30 -14.73 -9.40
N GLY A 26 -8.60 -14.77 -9.03
CA GLY A 26 -9.38 -16.00 -8.88
C GLY A 26 -9.01 -16.83 -7.65
N ARG A 27 -8.29 -16.25 -6.69
CA ARG A 27 -7.84 -16.89 -5.46
C ARG A 27 -7.76 -15.89 -4.32
N ALA A 28 -8.26 -16.28 -3.14
CA ALA A 28 -8.14 -15.49 -1.93
C ALA A 28 -6.66 -15.30 -1.53
N PRO A 29 -6.25 -14.08 -1.15
CA PRO A 29 -4.92 -13.79 -0.65
C PRO A 29 -4.70 -14.36 0.75
N PHE A 30 -3.45 -14.61 1.11
CA PHE A 30 -3.07 -14.83 2.51
C PHE A 30 -3.27 -13.53 3.28
N GLN A 31 -3.81 -13.60 4.47
CA GLN A 31 -3.88 -12.46 5.39
C GLN A 31 -2.82 -12.66 6.46
N VAL A 32 -1.87 -11.73 6.54
CA VAL A 32 -0.70 -11.79 7.43
C VAL A 32 -0.81 -10.65 8.43
N TRP A 33 -0.71 -10.96 9.70
CA TRP A 33 -0.82 -9.98 10.76
C TRP A 33 0.51 -9.21 10.94
N HIS A 34 0.43 -7.93 11.25
CA HIS A 34 1.60 -7.06 11.38
C HIS A 34 2.65 -7.52 12.38
N GLY A 35 2.24 -8.30 13.40
CA GLY A 35 3.11 -8.87 14.43
C GLY A 35 3.81 -10.15 14.01
N ASP A 36 3.43 -10.75 12.89
CA ASP A 36 4.07 -11.96 12.39
C ASP A 36 5.50 -11.63 11.93
N THR A 37 6.37 -12.62 12.03
CA THR A 37 7.77 -12.53 11.62
C THR A 37 8.08 -13.37 10.40
N GLU A 38 7.07 -14.00 9.82
CA GLU A 38 7.17 -14.83 8.64
C GLU A 38 6.11 -14.42 7.62
N LEU A 39 6.49 -14.45 6.36
CA LEU A 39 5.62 -14.16 5.23
C LEU A 39 5.65 -15.36 4.28
N PRO A 40 4.48 -15.87 3.86
CA PRO A 40 4.45 -17.01 2.92
C PRO A 40 5.08 -16.62 1.58
N GLU A 41 5.57 -17.61 0.84
CA GLU A 41 6.04 -17.40 -0.53
C GLU A 41 4.88 -16.96 -1.44
N VAL A 42 4.97 -15.72 -1.94
CA VAL A 42 3.97 -15.07 -2.77
C VAL A 42 4.62 -14.30 -3.92
N ASP A 43 3.81 -14.01 -4.93
CA ASP A 43 4.22 -13.20 -6.09
C ASP A 43 3.90 -11.71 -5.89
N LEU A 44 2.94 -11.41 -5.01
CA LEU A 44 2.46 -10.05 -4.73
C LEU A 44 2.16 -9.88 -3.25
N ILE A 45 2.67 -8.81 -2.67
CA ILE A 45 2.33 -8.33 -1.33
C ILE A 45 1.54 -7.03 -1.48
N VAL A 46 0.42 -6.93 -0.77
CA VAL A 46 -0.40 -5.71 -0.76
C VAL A 46 -0.53 -5.17 0.67
N ILE A 47 -0.26 -3.90 0.82
CA ILE A 47 -0.52 -3.16 2.05
C ILE A 47 -1.77 -2.30 1.81
N PRO A 48 -2.91 -2.62 2.45
CA PRO A 48 -4.18 -1.98 2.20
C PRO A 48 -4.28 -0.58 2.82
N GLY A 49 -5.37 0.11 2.49
CA GLY A 49 -5.72 1.38 3.09
C GLY A 49 -6.29 1.24 4.50
N GLY A 50 -6.47 2.38 5.14
CA GLY A 50 -7.01 2.51 6.49
C GLY A 50 -6.30 3.58 7.29
N PHE A 51 -6.26 3.39 8.59
CA PHE A 51 -5.62 4.28 9.56
C PHE A 51 -4.79 3.43 10.52
N SER A 52 -3.69 2.85 10.02
CA SER A 52 -2.84 1.97 10.82
C SER A 52 -2.41 2.65 12.12
N TYR A 53 -2.65 1.97 13.24
CA TYR A 53 -2.45 2.51 14.59
C TYR A 53 -3.13 3.87 14.84
N GLY A 54 -4.22 4.18 14.12
CA GLY A 54 -4.97 5.42 14.27
C GLY A 54 -4.28 6.68 13.76
N ASP A 55 -3.15 6.56 13.05
CA ASP A 55 -2.34 7.67 12.52
C ASP A 55 -1.92 8.70 13.60
N TYR A 56 -1.78 8.28 14.87
CA TYR A 56 -1.56 9.18 16.01
C TYR A 56 -0.26 9.99 15.95
N LEU A 57 0.80 9.44 15.39
CA LEU A 57 2.06 10.18 15.18
C LEU A 57 2.04 10.81 13.79
N ARG A 58 2.29 9.99 12.82
CA ARG A 58 2.31 10.30 11.39
C ARG A 58 1.74 9.09 10.65
N ALA A 59 0.94 9.32 9.63
CA ALA A 59 0.32 8.23 8.89
C ALA A 59 1.37 7.21 8.42
N GLY A 60 1.18 5.95 8.81
CA GLY A 60 2.08 4.85 8.46
C GLY A 60 3.32 4.69 9.33
N SER A 61 3.72 5.67 10.15
CA SER A 61 5.02 5.62 10.84
C SER A 61 5.13 4.49 11.85
N MET A 62 4.09 4.21 12.63
CA MET A 62 4.10 3.09 13.56
C MET A 62 4.10 1.74 12.85
N ALA A 63 3.32 1.63 11.78
CA ALA A 63 3.24 0.42 10.98
C ALA A 63 4.57 0.10 10.28
N ALA A 64 5.33 1.11 9.84
CA ALA A 64 6.65 0.95 9.22
C ALA A 64 7.66 0.23 10.13
N HIS A 65 7.47 0.26 11.45
CA HIS A 65 8.31 -0.42 12.42
C HIS A 65 7.78 -1.81 12.85
N SER A 66 6.66 -2.25 12.29
CA SER A 66 6.11 -3.57 12.61
C SER A 66 7.03 -4.71 12.14
N PRO A 67 7.08 -5.84 12.88
CA PRO A 67 7.95 -6.97 12.54
C PRO A 67 7.82 -7.42 11.10
N ILE A 68 6.61 -7.53 10.58
CA ILE A 68 6.34 -8.01 9.22
C ILE A 68 6.95 -7.12 8.12
N ILE A 69 7.18 -5.84 8.37
CA ILE A 69 7.75 -4.93 7.35
C ILE A 69 9.19 -5.34 6.97
N ARG A 70 9.93 -5.96 7.88
CA ARG A 70 11.25 -6.53 7.56
C ARG A 70 11.13 -7.62 6.52
N GLU A 71 10.14 -8.49 6.66
CA GLU A 71 9.88 -9.57 5.72
C GLU A 71 9.37 -9.04 4.38
N VAL A 72 8.48 -8.03 4.40
CA VAL A 72 8.04 -7.33 3.18
C VAL A 72 9.23 -6.77 2.41
N ARG A 73 10.17 -6.11 3.09
CA ARG A 73 11.41 -5.59 2.49
C ARG A 73 12.26 -6.71 1.90
N THR A 74 12.51 -7.78 2.67
CA THR A 74 13.29 -8.93 2.22
C THR A 74 12.70 -9.58 0.97
N HIS A 75 11.37 -9.71 0.91
CA HIS A 75 10.67 -10.24 -0.26
C HIS A 75 10.76 -9.28 -1.45
N ALA A 76 10.62 -7.97 -1.23
CA ALA A 76 10.78 -6.97 -2.28
C ALA A 76 12.20 -6.99 -2.88
N GLU A 77 13.24 -7.12 -2.05
CA GLU A 77 14.65 -7.26 -2.49
C GLU A 77 14.87 -8.53 -3.32
N LYS A 78 14.10 -9.57 -3.09
CA LYS A 78 14.08 -10.80 -3.89
C LYS A 78 13.23 -10.68 -5.18
N GLY A 79 12.64 -9.51 -5.44
CA GLY A 79 11.86 -9.24 -6.65
C GLY A 79 10.35 -9.49 -6.52
N VAL A 80 9.83 -9.78 -5.32
CA VAL A 80 8.39 -9.86 -5.11
C VAL A 80 7.78 -8.48 -5.23
N HIS A 81 6.69 -8.37 -5.99
CA HIS A 81 6.01 -7.10 -6.18
C HIS A 81 5.29 -6.65 -4.90
N VAL A 82 5.41 -5.37 -4.58
CA VAL A 82 4.75 -4.76 -3.42
C VAL A 82 3.87 -3.60 -3.87
N LEU A 83 2.60 -3.61 -3.46
CA LEU A 83 1.62 -2.56 -3.75
C LEU A 83 1.12 -1.95 -2.44
N GLY A 84 1.31 -0.65 -2.25
CA GLY A 84 0.71 0.11 -1.15
C GLY A 84 -0.44 0.98 -1.65
N VAL A 85 -1.61 0.85 -1.05
CA VAL A 85 -2.79 1.64 -1.41
C VAL A 85 -3.17 2.56 -0.25
N CYS A 86 -3.32 3.86 -0.51
CA CYS A 86 -3.70 4.86 0.50
C CYS A 86 -2.75 4.82 1.71
N ASN A 87 -3.22 4.39 2.89
CA ASN A 87 -2.36 4.22 4.08
C ASN A 87 -1.21 3.24 3.83
N GLY A 88 -1.40 2.22 2.99
CA GLY A 88 -0.33 1.32 2.58
C GLY A 88 0.81 2.03 1.83
N PHE A 89 0.49 2.99 0.97
CA PHE A 89 1.49 3.86 0.34
C PHE A 89 2.26 4.69 1.37
N GLN A 90 1.56 5.22 2.38
CA GLN A 90 2.17 5.97 3.47
C GLN A 90 3.12 5.09 4.29
N ILE A 91 2.73 3.85 4.58
CA ILE A 91 3.58 2.87 5.28
C ILE A 91 4.85 2.58 4.47
N LEU A 92 4.74 2.34 3.17
CA LEU A 92 5.89 2.07 2.32
C LEU A 92 6.86 3.26 2.25
N THR A 93 6.33 4.49 2.24
CA THR A 93 7.15 5.71 2.27
C THR A 93 7.87 5.87 3.63
N GLU A 94 7.16 5.66 4.74
CA GLU A 94 7.75 5.71 6.08
C GLU A 94 8.76 4.58 6.35
N ALA A 95 8.62 3.46 5.63
CA ALA A 95 9.54 2.33 5.68
C ALA A 95 10.74 2.48 4.73
N ASP A 96 10.94 3.63 4.08
CA ASP A 96 11.98 3.88 3.08
C ASP A 96 11.97 2.86 1.91
N MET A 97 10.81 2.29 1.61
CA MET A 97 10.62 1.41 0.45
C MET A 97 10.15 2.17 -0.79
N LEU A 98 9.74 3.42 -0.62
CA LEU A 98 9.45 4.39 -1.67
C LEU A 98 10.23 5.69 -1.38
N PRO A 99 10.68 6.39 -2.42
CA PRO A 99 11.39 7.65 -2.24
C PRO A 99 10.45 8.76 -1.78
N GLY A 100 10.98 9.69 -0.99
CA GLY A 100 10.27 10.89 -0.54
C GLY A 100 9.86 10.84 0.93
N VAL A 101 9.14 11.87 1.35
CA VAL A 101 8.61 12.02 2.71
C VAL A 101 7.22 12.62 2.65
N LEU A 102 6.34 12.17 3.52
CA LEU A 102 4.98 12.68 3.61
C LEU A 102 4.91 13.82 4.62
N MET A 103 4.21 14.87 4.23
CA MET A 103 3.95 16.03 5.07
C MET A 103 2.44 16.23 5.22
N ARG A 104 2.02 16.86 6.31
CA ARG A 104 0.63 17.30 6.47
C ARG A 104 0.26 18.29 5.38
N ASN A 105 -1.03 18.31 5.01
CA ASN A 105 -1.56 19.30 4.08
C ASN A 105 -1.21 20.71 4.54
N SER A 106 -0.84 21.59 3.63
CA SER A 106 -0.42 22.96 3.93
C SER A 106 -1.47 23.77 4.70
N ASN A 107 -2.74 23.47 4.51
CA ASN A 107 -3.86 24.11 5.20
C ASN A 107 -4.27 23.37 6.50
N LEU A 108 -3.59 22.30 6.88
CA LEU A 108 -3.84 21.44 8.04
C LEU A 108 -5.26 20.83 8.09
N LYS A 109 -6.00 20.89 6.98
CA LYS A 109 -7.37 20.37 6.88
C LYS A 109 -7.36 19.03 6.14
N PHE A 110 -8.35 18.20 6.48
CA PHE A 110 -8.63 16.99 5.73
C PHE A 110 -9.12 17.36 4.33
N ILE A 111 -8.59 16.70 3.31
CA ILE A 111 -8.95 16.90 1.92
C ILE A 111 -9.62 15.61 1.43
N CYS A 112 -10.83 15.73 0.89
CA CYS A 112 -11.55 14.64 0.24
C CYS A 112 -12.09 15.17 -1.10
N LYS A 113 -11.47 14.76 -2.19
CA LYS A 113 -11.85 15.19 -3.54
C LYS A 113 -11.22 14.30 -4.61
N ASP A 114 -11.70 14.43 -5.83
CA ASP A 114 -11.02 13.86 -7.00
C ASP A 114 -9.82 14.74 -7.42
N VAL A 115 -8.75 14.07 -7.80
CA VAL A 115 -7.56 14.67 -8.40
C VAL A 115 -7.18 13.95 -9.68
N HIS A 116 -6.35 14.59 -10.48
CA HIS A 116 -5.81 14.02 -11.70
C HIS A 116 -4.34 13.68 -11.48
N LEU A 117 -3.98 12.41 -11.74
CA LEU A 117 -2.62 11.92 -11.70
C LEU A 117 -2.13 11.66 -13.10
N LYS A 118 -0.91 12.06 -13.40
CA LYS A 118 -0.24 11.77 -14.65
C LYS A 118 0.65 10.55 -14.49
N VAL A 119 0.58 9.61 -15.42
CA VAL A 119 1.43 8.43 -15.46
C VAL A 119 2.82 8.84 -15.95
N GLU A 120 3.77 8.98 -15.04
CA GLU A 120 5.15 9.39 -15.36
C GLU A 120 6.02 8.22 -15.82
N GLN A 121 5.63 7.00 -15.51
CA GLN A 121 6.35 5.78 -15.87
C GLN A 121 5.38 4.62 -16.03
N ASN A 122 5.51 3.85 -17.11
CA ASN A 122 4.67 2.67 -17.37
C ASN A 122 5.46 1.38 -17.61
N LYS A 123 6.78 1.37 -17.30
CA LYS A 123 7.65 0.21 -17.48
C LYS A 123 7.67 -0.72 -16.26
N ASN A 124 6.54 -0.87 -15.58
CA ASN A 124 6.41 -1.77 -14.43
C ASN A 124 5.09 -2.56 -14.52
N PRO A 125 4.96 -3.68 -13.80
CA PRO A 125 3.79 -4.56 -13.90
C PRO A 125 2.45 -3.88 -13.57
N PHE A 126 2.46 -2.87 -12.68
CA PHE A 126 1.23 -2.20 -12.25
C PHE A 126 0.71 -1.17 -13.26
N PHE A 127 1.60 -0.59 -14.08
CA PHE A 127 1.27 0.52 -14.97
C PHE A 127 1.46 0.22 -16.46
N ASN A 128 1.85 -1.00 -16.83
CA ASN A 128 2.15 -1.36 -18.23
C ASN A 128 0.94 -1.33 -19.17
N LYS A 129 -0.26 -1.15 -18.65
CA LYS A 129 -1.51 -1.00 -19.44
C LYS A 129 -1.93 0.46 -19.60
N TYR A 130 -1.23 1.39 -18.97
CA TYR A 130 -1.46 2.81 -19.15
C TYR A 130 -0.50 3.38 -20.20
N ASP A 131 -0.96 4.37 -20.94
CA ASP A 131 -0.07 5.15 -21.80
C ASP A 131 0.80 6.09 -20.98
N LEU A 132 2.04 6.28 -21.43
CA LEU A 132 2.93 7.26 -20.81
C LEU A 132 2.30 8.66 -20.90
N PHE A 133 2.30 9.38 -19.79
CA PHE A 133 1.65 10.68 -19.61
C PHE A 133 0.11 10.67 -19.67
N GLN A 134 -0.50 9.49 -19.71
CA GLN A 134 -1.96 9.40 -19.53
C GLN A 134 -2.36 10.05 -18.20
N VAL A 135 -3.45 10.79 -18.23
CA VAL A 135 -4.04 11.41 -17.03
C VAL A 135 -5.22 10.56 -16.57
N VAL A 136 -5.16 10.13 -15.31
CA VAL A 136 -6.21 9.35 -14.65
C VAL A 136 -6.81 10.13 -13.50
N ARG A 137 -8.12 10.03 -13.33
CA ARG A 137 -8.83 10.63 -12.21
C ARG A 137 -8.90 9.63 -11.07
N VAL A 138 -8.50 10.05 -9.88
CA VAL A 138 -8.55 9.23 -8.66
C VAL A 138 -9.10 10.04 -7.49
N PRO A 139 -9.87 9.42 -6.57
CA PRO A 139 -10.26 10.07 -5.33
C PRO A 139 -9.10 10.07 -4.33
N ILE A 140 -8.93 11.17 -3.61
CA ILE A 140 -8.04 11.27 -2.47
C ILE A 140 -8.82 11.62 -1.20
N ALA A 141 -8.35 11.08 -0.07
CA ALA A 141 -8.89 11.35 1.26
C ALA A 141 -7.73 11.30 2.26
N HIS A 142 -7.18 12.47 2.63
CA HIS A 142 -6.03 12.56 3.51
C HIS A 142 -5.94 13.89 4.25
N ARG A 143 -5.10 13.92 5.31
CA ARG A 143 -4.87 15.08 6.18
C ARG A 143 -3.43 15.58 6.10
#